data_103dc94dd9213f8fc52684ec68a2e662
#
_entry.id   103dc94dd9213f8fc52684ec68a2e662
#
_cell.length_a   1.000
_cell.length_b   1.000
_cell.length_c   1.000
_cell.angle_alpha   90.00
_cell.angle_beta   90.00
_cell.angle_gamma   90.00
#
_symmetry.space_group_name_H-M   'P 1'
#
loop_
_entity.id
_entity.type
_entity.pdbx_description
1 polymer ?
#
loop_
_entity_poly.entity_id
_entity_poly.type
_entity_poly.pdbx_seq_one_letter_code
_entity_poly.pdbx_strand_id
1 'polypeptide(L)'
;MRITTQMLAHSAAKSGIPFQQTTLLDILNKKSSFSGLLNGVNASADATAIAKKKNYSKLEDISGNLNGYASSLVATDKNSIYDRAKESGSTKDIVSSAKKMVESYNATLKQLRETGDTLNEFYRQQLKDIPAGDKEALKSIGITQAKDGSLSIDEKVLQSADACLLYTSPSPRD
;
A
#
# COMPACT_ATOMS: atom_id res chain seq x y z
N MET A 1 16.14 19.32 -24.10
CA MET A 1 17.46 19.02 -23.48
C MET A 1 17.31 17.81 -22.57
N ARG A 2 18.12 16.77 -22.76
CA ARG A 2 18.15 15.63 -21.82
C ARG A 2 19.23 15.92 -20.77
N ILE A 3 18.82 16.03 -19.51
CA ILE A 3 19.77 16.17 -18.40
C ILE A 3 20.39 14.79 -18.18
N THR A 4 21.70 14.67 -18.40
CA THR A 4 22.44 13.43 -18.18
C THR A 4 22.96 13.35 -16.76
N THR A 5 23.14 12.13 -16.25
CA THR A 5 23.71 11.87 -14.90
C THR A 5 25.08 12.52 -14.71
N GLN A 6 25.86 12.66 -15.80
CA GLN A 6 27.15 13.36 -15.78
C GLN A 6 27.03 14.86 -15.51
N MET A 7 25.98 15.54 -16.04
CA MET A 7 25.75 16.96 -15.76
C MET A 7 25.36 17.19 -14.29
N LEU A 8 24.58 16.27 -13.72
CA LEU A 8 24.22 16.32 -12.30
C LEU A 8 25.44 16.08 -11.40
N ALA A 9 26.29 15.11 -11.73
CA ALA A 9 27.53 14.84 -11.00
C ALA A 9 28.51 16.03 -11.04
N HIS A 10 28.65 16.67 -12.19
CA HIS A 10 29.50 17.85 -12.34
C HIS A 10 28.97 19.07 -11.56
N SER A 11 27.66 19.26 -11.53
CA SER A 11 27.02 20.31 -10.74
C SER A 11 27.15 20.07 -9.24
N ALA A 12 26.99 18.84 -8.79
CA ALA A 12 27.16 18.45 -7.38
C ALA A 12 28.60 18.63 -6.88
N ALA A 13 29.59 18.25 -7.71
CA ALA A 13 31.01 18.46 -7.41
C ALA A 13 31.36 19.94 -7.26
N LYS A 14 30.74 20.82 -8.05
CA LYS A 14 30.95 22.27 -7.99
C LYS A 14 30.32 22.90 -6.73
N SER A 15 29.29 22.26 -6.18
CA SER A 15 28.56 22.69 -4.98
C SER A 15 29.12 22.06 -3.68
N GLY A 16 30.17 21.23 -3.76
CA GLY A 16 30.75 20.56 -2.59
C GLY A 16 29.86 19.49 -1.98
N ILE A 17 28.81 19.06 -2.69
CA ILE A 17 27.88 18.01 -2.22
C ILE A 17 28.32 16.68 -2.83
N PRO A 18 28.63 15.63 -2.04
CA PRO A 18 28.99 14.33 -2.58
C PRO A 18 27.79 13.72 -3.31
N PHE A 19 27.87 13.59 -4.62
CA PHE A 19 26.85 12.94 -5.45
C PHE A 19 27.10 11.42 -5.42
N GLN A 20 26.33 10.69 -4.64
CA GLN A 20 26.30 9.24 -4.70
C GLN A 20 25.21 8.80 -5.70
N GLN A 21 25.64 8.12 -6.75
CA GLN A 21 24.70 7.43 -7.65
C GLN A 21 24.11 6.21 -6.93
N THR A 22 23.09 6.44 -6.12
CA THR A 22 22.23 5.35 -5.66
C THR A 22 21.14 5.12 -6.69
N THR A 23 21.16 3.97 -7.33
CA THR A 23 20.06 3.56 -8.23
C THR A 23 18.82 3.27 -7.39
N LEU A 24 17.64 3.49 -7.96
CA LEU A 24 16.35 3.13 -7.32
C LEU A 24 16.33 1.66 -6.86
N LEU A 25 17.06 0.79 -7.55
CA LEU A 25 17.26 -0.62 -7.17
C LEU A 25 18.07 -0.78 -5.87
N ASP A 26 19.09 0.07 -5.64
CA ASP A 26 19.86 0.04 -4.40
C ASP A 26 19.03 0.53 -3.20
N ILE A 27 18.09 1.44 -3.44
CA ILE A 27 17.14 1.91 -2.43
C ILE A 27 16.12 0.82 -2.08
N LEU A 28 15.67 0.05 -3.07
CA LEU A 28 14.72 -1.04 -2.88
C LEU A 28 15.33 -2.32 -2.29
N ASN A 29 16.60 -2.61 -2.63
CA ASN A 29 17.30 -3.82 -2.14
C ASN A 29 17.93 -3.67 -0.75
N LYS A 30 18.20 -2.46 -0.29
CA LYS A 30 18.65 -2.24 1.08
C LYS A 30 17.45 -2.15 2.01
N LYS A 31 17.07 -3.26 2.60
CA LYS A 31 16.10 -3.42 3.70
C LYS A 31 16.42 -2.56 4.95
N SER A 32 17.43 -1.67 4.88
CA SER A 32 17.88 -0.78 5.94
C SER A 32 18.14 0.67 5.51
N SER A 33 17.84 1.05 4.25
CA SER A 33 18.35 2.31 3.71
C SER A 33 17.54 3.55 4.08
N PHE A 34 16.30 3.41 4.53
CA PHE A 34 15.57 4.56 5.06
C PHE A 34 16.17 5.02 6.40
N SER A 35 16.71 4.10 7.22
CA SER A 35 17.48 4.43 8.42
C SER A 35 18.79 5.17 8.09
N GLY A 36 19.44 4.87 6.97
CA GLY A 36 20.71 5.52 6.57
C GLY A 36 20.54 6.97 6.11
N LEU A 37 19.42 7.30 5.48
CA LEU A 37 19.12 8.68 5.07
C LEU A 37 18.84 9.58 6.28
N LEU A 38 18.37 9.01 7.39
CA LEU A 38 18.05 9.73 8.63
C LEU A 38 19.24 9.86 9.57
N ASN A 39 20.32 9.05 9.40
CA ASN A 39 21.54 9.16 10.22
C ASN A 39 22.51 10.28 9.77
N GLY A 40 22.27 10.91 8.63
CA GLY A 40 23.06 12.05 8.14
C GLY A 40 22.66 13.41 8.71
N VAL A 41 21.58 13.48 9.49
CA VAL A 41 21.14 14.71 10.14
C VAL A 41 21.65 14.71 11.57
N ASN A 42 22.80 15.35 11.77
CA ASN A 42 23.42 15.52 13.10
C ASN A 42 22.42 16.06 14.13
N ALA A 43 22.29 15.33 15.13
CA ALA A 43 21.78 15.38 16.47
C ALA A 43 21.72 16.75 17.19
N SER A 44 20.84 17.62 16.73
CA SER A 44 19.95 18.28 17.68
C SER A 44 18.56 17.69 17.39
N ALA A 45 18.21 16.68 18.15
CA ALA A 45 16.95 15.95 17.97
C ALA A 45 15.80 16.90 18.29
N ASP A 46 15.40 17.69 17.29
CA ASP A 46 14.18 18.45 17.34
C ASP A 46 13.03 17.44 17.46
N ALA A 47 12.21 17.62 18.47
CA ALA A 47 11.04 16.76 18.75
C ALA A 47 10.20 16.56 17.47
N THR A 48 10.21 17.52 16.57
CA THR A 48 9.58 17.50 15.25
C THR A 48 10.19 16.44 14.32
N ALA A 49 11.52 16.29 14.31
CA ALA A 49 12.19 15.29 13.48
C ALA A 49 11.90 13.86 13.98
N ILE A 50 11.88 13.67 15.30
CA ILE A 50 11.53 12.40 15.94
C ILE A 50 10.07 12.03 15.63
N ALA A 51 9.15 12.99 15.73
CA ALA A 51 7.74 12.77 15.43
C ALA A 51 7.53 12.40 13.94
N LYS A 52 8.21 13.09 13.02
CA LYS A 52 8.19 12.76 11.59
C LYS A 52 8.71 11.35 11.34
N LYS A 53 9.86 10.98 11.90
CA LYS A 53 10.42 9.63 11.77
C LYS A 53 9.44 8.57 12.23
N LYS A 54 8.80 8.78 13.38
CA LYS A 54 7.78 7.86 13.92
C LYS A 54 6.57 7.74 12.98
N ASN A 55 6.12 8.85 12.40
CA ASN A 55 5.00 8.85 11.46
C ASN A 55 5.31 8.09 10.17
N TYR A 56 6.53 8.24 9.63
CA TYR A 56 6.97 7.50 8.45
C TYR A 56 7.15 6.01 8.73
N SER A 57 7.74 5.62 9.88
CA SER A 57 7.85 4.21 10.26
C SER A 57 6.45 3.56 10.37
N LYS A 58 5.52 4.26 11.00
CA LYS A 58 4.13 3.79 11.10
C LYS A 58 3.44 3.68 9.72
N LEU A 59 3.71 4.62 8.81
CA LEU A 59 3.19 4.58 7.45
C LEU A 59 3.74 3.37 6.68
N GLU A 60 5.03 3.06 6.84
CA GLU A 60 5.69 1.90 6.25
C GLU A 60 5.03 0.59 6.71
N ASP A 61 4.85 0.42 8.02
CA ASP A 61 4.22 -0.77 8.59
C ASP A 61 2.77 -0.96 8.09
N ILE A 62 1.98 0.11 8.11
CA ILE A 62 0.57 0.05 7.70
C ILE A 62 0.44 -0.21 6.19
N SER A 63 1.24 0.46 5.37
CA SER A 63 1.22 0.25 3.92
C SER A 63 1.76 -1.13 3.54
N GLY A 64 2.74 -1.66 4.27
CA GLY A 64 3.21 -3.04 4.15
C GLY A 64 2.10 -4.05 4.42
N ASN A 65 1.32 -3.84 5.47
CA ASN A 65 0.15 -4.67 5.77
C ASN A 65 -0.91 -4.60 4.67
N LEU A 66 -1.22 -3.39 4.17
CA LEU A 66 -2.15 -3.22 3.05
C LEU A 66 -1.71 -4.01 1.82
N ASN A 67 -0.43 -3.89 1.46
CA ASN A 67 0.15 -4.64 0.33
C ASN A 67 0.07 -6.16 0.56
N GLY A 68 0.36 -6.63 1.76
CA GLY A 68 0.27 -8.05 2.11
C GLY A 68 -1.14 -8.62 1.96
N TYR A 69 -2.15 -7.93 2.48
CA TYR A 69 -3.54 -8.37 2.35
C TYR A 69 -4.05 -8.27 0.91
N ALA A 70 -3.72 -7.20 0.19
CA ALA A 70 -4.06 -7.07 -1.23
C ALA A 70 -3.42 -8.19 -2.05
N SER A 71 -2.14 -8.50 -1.83
CA SER A 71 -1.43 -9.59 -2.50
C SER A 71 -2.08 -10.95 -2.22
N SER A 72 -2.51 -11.19 -0.98
CA SER A 72 -3.23 -12.43 -0.63
C SER A 72 -4.56 -12.57 -1.35
N LEU A 73 -5.27 -11.46 -1.57
CA LEU A 73 -6.55 -11.43 -2.27
C LEU A 73 -6.45 -11.57 -3.80
N VAL A 74 -5.29 -11.30 -4.39
CA VAL A 74 -5.06 -11.48 -5.84
C VAL A 74 -4.25 -12.74 -6.17
N ALA A 75 -3.77 -13.46 -5.16
CA ALA A 75 -3.02 -14.70 -5.34
C ALA A 75 -3.89 -15.79 -5.99
N THR A 76 -3.37 -16.42 -7.04
CA THR A 76 -4.04 -17.49 -7.80
C THR A 76 -3.24 -18.78 -7.82
N ASP A 77 -2.17 -18.86 -7.02
CA ASP A 77 -1.31 -20.03 -6.90
C ASP A 77 -1.95 -21.14 -6.05
N LYS A 78 -1.40 -22.33 -6.19
CA LYS A 78 -1.77 -23.49 -5.33
C LYS A 78 -1.44 -23.14 -3.89
N ASN A 79 -2.38 -23.09 -3.01
CA ASN A 79 -2.40 -22.62 -1.62
C ASN A 79 -2.91 -21.18 -1.45
N SER A 80 -3.49 -20.58 -2.50
CA SER A 80 -4.21 -19.31 -2.35
C SER A 80 -5.32 -19.42 -1.31
N ILE A 81 -5.77 -18.27 -0.80
CA ILE A 81 -6.92 -18.27 0.13
C ILE A 81 -8.17 -18.83 -0.52
N TYR A 82 -8.28 -18.76 -1.85
CA TYR A 82 -9.38 -19.31 -2.63
C TYR A 82 -9.31 -20.84 -2.72
N ASP A 83 -8.13 -21.43 -2.93
CA ASP A 83 -7.96 -22.88 -2.95
C ASP A 83 -8.25 -23.48 -1.58
N ARG A 84 -7.73 -22.88 -0.51
CA ARG A 84 -8.06 -23.30 0.87
C ARG A 84 -9.55 -23.18 1.18
N ALA A 85 -10.22 -22.13 0.68
CA ALA A 85 -11.66 -21.99 0.85
C ALA A 85 -12.44 -23.06 0.11
N LYS A 86 -12.02 -23.48 -1.10
CA LYS A 86 -12.62 -24.60 -1.83
C LYS A 86 -12.45 -25.93 -1.09
N GLU A 87 -11.25 -26.20 -0.57
CA GLU A 87 -10.95 -27.44 0.16
C GLU A 87 -11.70 -27.53 1.51
N SER A 88 -11.78 -26.42 2.24
CA SER A 88 -12.41 -26.38 3.57
C SER A 88 -13.92 -26.10 3.53
N GLY A 89 -14.45 -25.65 2.39
CA GLY A 89 -15.83 -25.15 2.27
C GLY A 89 -16.09 -23.87 3.09
N SER A 90 -15.05 -23.14 3.48
CA SER A 90 -15.16 -21.97 4.35
C SER A 90 -14.52 -20.72 3.73
N THR A 91 -15.31 -19.67 3.59
CA THR A 91 -14.88 -18.36 3.06
C THR A 91 -14.34 -17.40 4.13
N LYS A 92 -14.21 -17.86 5.37
CA LYS A 92 -13.79 -17.04 6.52
C LYS A 92 -12.46 -16.33 6.29
N ASP A 93 -11.49 -16.99 5.68
CA ASP A 93 -10.16 -16.43 5.43
C ASP A 93 -10.22 -15.32 4.40
N ILE A 94 -11.05 -15.47 3.36
CA ILE A 94 -11.28 -14.45 2.32
C ILE A 94 -11.92 -13.21 2.95
N VAL A 95 -13.01 -13.40 3.70
CA VAL A 95 -13.70 -12.32 4.41
C VAL A 95 -12.77 -11.61 5.40
N SER A 96 -12.01 -12.36 6.16
CA SER A 96 -11.03 -11.81 7.11
C SER A 96 -9.94 -11.00 6.41
N SER A 97 -9.41 -11.49 5.28
CA SER A 97 -8.38 -10.77 4.50
C SER A 97 -8.93 -9.49 3.88
N ALA A 98 -10.16 -9.53 3.33
CA ALA A 98 -10.83 -8.35 2.80
C ALA A 98 -11.08 -7.29 3.88
N LYS A 99 -11.51 -7.69 5.08
CA LYS A 99 -11.67 -6.77 6.22
C LYS A 99 -10.34 -6.11 6.61
N LYS A 100 -9.30 -6.90 6.80
CA LYS A 100 -7.96 -6.40 7.15
C LYS A 100 -7.37 -5.50 6.06
N MET A 101 -7.63 -5.81 4.78
CA MET A 101 -7.26 -4.94 3.67
C MET A 101 -7.94 -3.56 3.77
N VAL A 102 -9.25 -3.53 4.00
CA VAL A 102 -10.01 -2.27 4.14
C VAL A 102 -9.58 -1.49 5.38
N GLU A 103 -9.35 -2.16 6.52
CA GLU A 103 -8.81 -1.53 7.73
C GLU A 103 -7.42 -0.91 7.47
N SER A 104 -6.52 -1.65 6.82
CA SER A 104 -5.18 -1.16 6.48
C SER A 104 -5.24 -0.03 5.45
N TYR A 105 -6.14 -0.08 4.48
CA TYR A 105 -6.39 1.00 3.52
C TYR A 105 -6.82 2.29 4.24
N ASN A 106 -7.81 2.20 5.12
CA ASN A 106 -8.30 3.35 5.90
C ASN A 106 -7.21 3.91 6.83
N ALA A 107 -6.43 3.03 7.46
CA ALA A 107 -5.29 3.43 8.29
C ALA A 107 -4.20 4.14 7.47
N THR A 108 -3.92 3.67 6.24
CA THR A 108 -2.96 4.30 5.32
C THR A 108 -3.44 5.69 4.92
N LEU A 109 -4.71 5.84 4.52
CA LEU A 109 -5.30 7.15 4.20
C LEU A 109 -5.17 8.14 5.37
N LYS A 110 -5.46 7.67 6.57
CA LYS A 110 -5.36 8.48 7.79
C LYS A 110 -3.91 8.88 8.06
N GLN A 111 -2.97 7.92 7.99
CA GLN A 111 -1.56 8.17 8.26
C GLN A 111 -0.93 9.12 7.23
N LEU A 112 -1.27 9.00 5.95
CA LEU A 112 -0.83 9.94 4.91
C LEU A 112 -1.30 11.37 5.21
N ARG A 113 -2.52 11.53 5.69
CA ARG A 113 -3.05 12.84 6.11
C ARG A 113 -2.34 13.39 7.34
N GLU A 114 -2.05 12.55 8.34
CA GLU A 114 -1.37 12.95 9.57
C GLU A 114 0.10 13.34 9.34
N THR A 115 0.75 12.77 8.32
CA THR A 115 2.12 13.10 7.96
C THR A 115 2.23 14.47 7.28
N GLY A 116 1.19 14.93 6.60
CA GLY A 116 0.90 16.34 6.30
C GLY A 116 1.83 17.06 5.32
N ASP A 117 2.63 16.36 4.51
CA ASP A 117 3.41 16.98 3.44
C ASP A 117 2.75 16.83 2.06
N THR A 118 3.18 17.64 1.11
CA THR A 118 2.62 17.69 -0.24
C THR A 118 2.69 16.34 -0.97
N LEU A 119 3.77 15.59 -0.76
CA LEU A 119 3.97 14.28 -1.41
C LEU A 119 3.00 13.25 -0.84
N ASN A 120 2.81 13.23 0.48
CA ASN A 120 1.86 12.31 1.13
C ASN A 120 0.41 12.67 0.76
N GLU A 121 0.08 13.94 0.59
CA GLU A 121 -1.25 14.35 0.11
C GLU A 121 -1.48 13.89 -1.33
N PHE A 122 -0.48 13.95 -2.20
CA PHE A 122 -0.56 13.41 -3.55
C PHE A 122 -0.82 11.89 -3.53
N TYR A 123 -0.06 11.11 -2.74
CA TYR A 123 -0.31 9.67 -2.61
C TYR A 123 -1.66 9.36 -1.98
N ARG A 124 -2.10 10.16 -1.02
CA ARG A 124 -3.43 10.04 -0.42
C ARG A 124 -4.53 10.21 -1.47
N GLN A 125 -4.39 11.19 -2.35
CA GLN A 125 -5.36 11.40 -3.42
C GLN A 125 -5.35 10.24 -4.42
N GLN A 126 -4.17 9.78 -4.87
CA GLN A 126 -4.07 8.61 -5.73
C GLN A 126 -4.71 7.36 -5.11
N LEU A 127 -4.46 7.12 -3.82
CA LEU A 127 -5.05 5.99 -3.12
C LEU A 127 -6.59 6.06 -3.08
N LYS A 128 -7.17 7.25 -2.97
CA LYS A 128 -8.64 7.46 -3.03
C LYS A 128 -9.21 7.22 -4.43
N ASP A 129 -8.46 7.55 -5.47
CA ASP A 129 -8.92 7.46 -6.85
C ASP A 129 -9.01 5.99 -7.33
N ILE A 130 -8.20 5.08 -6.74
CA ILE A 130 -8.23 3.65 -7.10
C ILE A 130 -9.62 3.03 -6.90
N PRO A 131 -10.23 3.02 -5.70
CA PRO A 131 -11.55 2.44 -5.53
C PRO A 131 -12.66 3.28 -6.16
N ALA A 132 -12.40 4.56 -6.46
CA ALA A 132 -13.35 5.43 -7.14
C ALA A 132 -13.59 4.99 -8.60
N GLY A 133 -12.60 4.36 -9.24
CA GLY A 133 -12.71 3.81 -10.60
C GLY A 133 -13.67 2.61 -10.70
N ASP A 134 -13.75 1.80 -9.63
CA ASP A 134 -14.47 0.52 -9.65
C ASP A 134 -15.62 0.46 -8.61
N LYS A 135 -16.26 1.60 -8.36
CA LYS A 135 -17.31 1.74 -7.33
C LYS A 135 -18.42 0.71 -7.42
N GLU A 136 -18.90 0.41 -8.63
CA GLU A 136 -20.00 -0.54 -8.82
C GLU A 136 -19.57 -1.97 -8.52
N ALA A 137 -18.39 -2.37 -8.98
CA ALA A 137 -17.81 -3.67 -8.69
C ALA A 137 -17.57 -3.84 -7.17
N LEU A 138 -17.02 -2.83 -6.50
CA LEU A 138 -16.82 -2.86 -5.05
C LEU A 138 -18.16 -2.93 -4.29
N LYS A 139 -19.16 -2.18 -4.73
CA LYS A 139 -20.49 -2.19 -4.12
C LYS A 139 -21.17 -3.56 -4.26
N SER A 140 -20.96 -4.24 -5.38
CA SER A 140 -21.53 -5.59 -5.61
C SER A 140 -21.04 -6.62 -4.59
N ILE A 141 -19.82 -6.46 -4.06
CA ILE A 141 -19.25 -7.30 -3.02
C ILE A 141 -19.37 -6.69 -1.61
N GLY A 142 -20.19 -5.66 -1.45
CA GLY A 142 -20.45 -5.02 -0.15
C GLY A 142 -19.39 -4.02 0.32
N ILE A 143 -18.48 -3.58 -0.55
CA ILE A 143 -17.50 -2.53 -0.23
C ILE A 143 -17.99 -1.19 -0.78
N THR A 144 -18.08 -0.18 0.06
CA THR A 144 -18.50 1.17 -0.33
C THR A 144 -17.48 2.22 0.07
N GLN A 145 -17.30 3.23 -0.79
CA GLN A 145 -16.41 4.34 -0.54
C GLN A 145 -17.18 5.59 -0.08
N ALA A 146 -16.79 6.15 1.04
CA ALA A 146 -17.33 7.41 1.57
C ALA A 146 -16.71 8.64 0.85
N LYS A 147 -17.26 9.83 1.09
CA LYS A 147 -16.79 11.10 0.49
C LYS A 147 -15.34 11.46 0.87
N ASP A 148 -14.91 11.08 2.04
CA ASP A 148 -13.53 11.29 2.50
C ASP A 148 -12.52 10.30 1.89
N GLY A 149 -13.02 9.30 1.16
CA GLY A 149 -12.25 8.25 0.51
C GLY A 149 -12.12 6.98 1.34
N SER A 150 -12.59 6.95 2.58
CA SER A 150 -12.57 5.75 3.41
C SER A 150 -13.48 4.67 2.83
N LEU A 151 -13.12 3.40 3.06
CA LEU A 151 -13.91 2.24 2.66
C LEU A 151 -14.65 1.66 3.86
N SER A 152 -15.85 1.15 3.61
CA SER A 152 -16.62 0.38 4.57
C SER A 152 -17.07 -0.95 3.95
N ILE A 153 -17.25 -1.98 4.78
CA ILE A 153 -17.67 -3.32 4.37
C ILE A 153 -19.02 -3.64 5.01
N ASP A 154 -19.93 -4.13 4.17
CA ASP A 154 -21.09 -4.90 4.62
C ASP A 154 -20.74 -6.39 4.61
N GLU A 155 -20.55 -6.94 5.81
CA GLU A 155 -20.12 -8.33 5.97
C GLU A 155 -21.13 -9.33 5.41
N LYS A 156 -22.42 -9.03 5.48
CA LYS A 156 -23.47 -9.95 4.98
C LYS A 156 -23.41 -10.02 3.46
N VAL A 157 -23.25 -8.88 2.81
CA VAL A 157 -23.10 -8.82 1.34
C VAL A 157 -21.80 -9.48 0.92
N LEU A 158 -20.69 -9.22 1.61
CA LEU A 158 -19.40 -9.83 1.32
C LEU A 158 -19.43 -11.35 1.45
N GLN A 159 -20.04 -11.89 2.49
CA GLN A 159 -20.19 -13.33 2.66
C GLN A 159 -21.05 -13.98 1.58
N SER A 160 -22.13 -13.30 1.14
CA SER A 160 -22.97 -13.81 0.07
C SER A 160 -22.32 -13.68 -1.32
N ALA A 161 -21.57 -12.61 -1.56
CA ALA A 161 -20.80 -12.42 -2.78
C ALA A 161 -19.69 -13.47 -2.95
N ASP A 162 -19.03 -13.81 -1.87
CA ASP A 162 -17.97 -14.82 -1.84
C ASP A 162 -18.51 -16.22 -2.22
N ALA A 163 -19.68 -16.59 -1.71
CA ALA A 163 -20.35 -17.81 -2.11
C ALA A 163 -20.66 -17.84 -3.62
N CYS A 164 -21.08 -16.71 -4.18
CA CYS A 164 -21.36 -16.58 -5.60
C CYS A 164 -20.08 -16.69 -6.47
N LEU A 165 -18.98 -16.07 -6.03
CA LEU A 165 -17.67 -16.15 -6.71
C LEU A 165 -17.07 -17.55 -6.69
N LEU A 166 -17.29 -18.32 -5.63
CA LEU A 166 -16.86 -19.72 -5.53
C LEU A 166 -17.62 -20.62 -6.52
N TYR A 167 -18.88 -20.31 -6.82
CA TYR A 167 -19.70 -21.07 -7.75
C TYR A 167 -19.53 -20.64 -9.22
N THR A 168 -19.06 -19.43 -9.48
CA THR A 168 -18.89 -18.90 -10.85
C THR A 168 -17.46 -19.04 -11.38
N SER A 169 -16.57 -19.76 -10.69
CA SER A 169 -15.26 -20.11 -11.24
C SER A 169 -15.48 -20.84 -12.58
N PRO A 170 -14.93 -20.35 -13.71
CA PRO A 170 -15.10 -21.02 -14.97
C PRO A 170 -14.59 -22.46 -14.84
N SER A 171 -15.50 -23.43 -15.08
CA SER A 171 -15.11 -24.82 -15.25
C SER A 171 -13.98 -24.87 -16.29
N PRO A 172 -12.90 -25.63 -16.06
CA PRO A 172 -11.91 -25.84 -17.10
C PRO A 172 -12.69 -26.37 -18.33
N ARG A 173 -12.62 -25.64 -19.41
CA ARG A 173 -13.16 -26.14 -20.69
C ARG A 173 -12.29 -27.33 -21.08
N ASP A 174 -12.98 -28.43 -21.30
CA ASP A 174 -12.47 -29.60 -22.02
C ASP A 174 -11.80 -29.20 -23.34
#